data_3fcbac16555474798d4dd5c3ba91cd47
#
_entry.id   3fcbac16555474798d4dd5c3ba91cd47
#
_cell.length_a   1.000
_cell.length_b   1.000
_cell.length_c   1.000
_cell.angle_alpha   90.00
_cell.angle_beta   90.00
_cell.angle_gamma   90.00
#
_symmetry.space_group_name_H-M   'P 1'
#
loop_
_entity.id
_entity.type
_entity.pdbx_description
1 polymer ?
#
loop_
_entity_poly.entity_id
_entity_poly.type
_entity_poly.pdbx_seq_one_letter_code
_entity_poly.pdbx_strand_id
1 'polypeptide(L)'
;NKIIARSHNLCEKLIDFTAHAEMQVFTSASNYLQSKYLDKCSLYVTLEPCLMCAGASYWTRIGKIVFGANDPKKGFRNKSTNVLHPKTTIIGPIMEMECSSIIKSFFSDKR
;
A
#
# COMPACT_ATOMS: atom_id res chain seq x y z
N ASN A 1 18.18 2.28 4.82
CA ASN A 1 17.86 2.03 3.41
C ASN A 1 17.92 0.56 3.06
N LYS A 2 17.17 -0.23 3.83
CA LYS A 2 17.12 -1.67 3.67
C LYS A 2 15.68 -2.10 3.40
N ILE A 3 15.47 -2.97 2.41
CA ILE A 3 14.16 -3.56 2.18
C ILE A 3 13.96 -4.66 3.21
N ILE A 4 12.96 -4.52 4.07
CA ILE A 4 12.70 -5.48 5.14
C ILE A 4 11.51 -6.39 4.83
N ALA A 5 10.67 -6.03 3.87
CA ALA A 5 9.52 -6.85 3.47
C ALA A 5 9.08 -6.51 2.06
N ARG A 6 8.57 -7.50 1.36
CA ARG A 6 7.95 -7.35 0.03
C ARG A 6 6.72 -8.22 -0.02
N SER A 7 5.72 -7.79 -0.78
CA SER A 7 4.54 -8.63 -0.98
C SER A 7 3.79 -8.19 -2.24
N HIS A 8 2.80 -8.99 -2.56
CA HIS A 8 1.88 -8.73 -3.67
C HIS A 8 0.49 -9.18 -3.23
N ASN A 9 -0.52 -8.88 -4.03
CA ASN A 9 -1.90 -9.21 -3.71
C ASN A 9 -2.06 -10.73 -3.63
N LEU A 10 -2.65 -11.22 -2.54
CA LEU A 10 -2.90 -12.65 -2.29
C LEU A 10 -4.38 -12.96 -2.11
N CYS A 11 -5.29 -12.04 -2.51
CA CYS A 11 -6.73 -12.23 -2.31
C CYS A 11 -7.24 -13.53 -2.93
N GLU A 12 -6.82 -13.83 -4.16
CA GLU A 12 -7.25 -15.05 -4.85
C GLU A 12 -6.65 -16.31 -4.20
N LYS A 13 -5.35 -16.28 -3.93
CA LYS A 13 -4.64 -17.43 -3.38
C LYS A 13 -5.14 -17.80 -1.99
N LEU A 14 -5.40 -16.82 -1.14
CA LEU A 14 -5.84 -17.03 0.23
C LEU A 14 -7.35 -17.02 0.39
N ILE A 15 -8.09 -16.74 -0.69
CA ILE A 15 -9.55 -16.60 -0.67
C ILE A 15 -9.92 -15.58 0.42
N ASP A 16 -9.31 -14.40 0.36
CA ASP A 16 -9.42 -13.39 1.41
C ASP A 16 -9.33 -12.00 0.78
N PHE A 17 -10.44 -11.27 0.79
CA PHE A 17 -10.50 -9.93 0.22
C PHE A 17 -9.64 -8.91 0.95
N THR A 18 -9.18 -9.22 2.16
CA THR A 18 -8.31 -8.32 2.91
C THR A 18 -6.83 -8.56 2.61
N ALA A 19 -6.49 -9.59 1.83
CA ALA A 19 -5.10 -9.97 1.55
C ALA A 19 -4.46 -9.10 0.46
N HIS A 20 -4.65 -7.79 0.53
CA HIS A 20 -3.98 -6.83 -0.33
C HIS A 20 -2.47 -6.83 -0.05
N ALA A 21 -1.68 -6.41 -1.05
CA ALA A 21 -0.23 -6.36 -0.92
C ALA A 21 0.19 -5.54 0.30
N GLU A 22 -0.45 -4.40 0.52
CA GLU A 22 -0.13 -3.52 1.65
C GLU A 22 -0.40 -4.21 2.99
N MET A 23 -1.53 -4.92 3.10
CA MET A 23 -1.86 -5.64 4.33
C MET A 23 -0.82 -6.72 4.63
N GLN A 24 -0.39 -7.46 3.60
CA GLN A 24 0.62 -8.49 3.73
C GLN A 24 1.98 -7.89 4.15
N VAL A 25 2.36 -6.78 3.56
CA VAL A 25 3.66 -6.18 3.85
C VAL A 25 3.70 -5.56 5.26
N PHE A 26 2.59 -5.01 5.74
CA PHE A 26 2.54 -4.50 7.12
C PHE A 26 2.79 -5.63 8.11
N THR A 27 2.11 -6.76 7.92
CA THR A 27 2.27 -7.92 8.79
C THR A 27 3.72 -8.44 8.75
N SER A 28 4.29 -8.58 7.55
CA SER A 28 5.65 -9.05 7.38
C SER A 28 6.67 -8.11 8.02
N ALA A 29 6.52 -6.81 7.82
CA ALA A 29 7.44 -5.83 8.39
C ALA A 29 7.36 -5.81 9.91
N SER A 30 6.15 -5.86 10.46
CA SER A 30 5.95 -5.91 11.91
C SER A 30 6.59 -7.15 12.51
N ASN A 31 6.43 -8.28 11.84
CA ASN A 31 7.05 -9.53 12.29
C ASN A 31 8.57 -9.45 12.23
N TYR A 32 9.12 -8.90 11.14
CA TYR A 32 10.57 -8.74 11.00
C TYR A 32 11.15 -7.87 12.12
N LEU A 33 10.49 -6.73 12.39
CA LEU A 33 10.96 -5.78 13.41
C LEU A 33 10.56 -6.15 14.83
N GLN A 34 9.68 -7.13 14.99
CA GLN A 34 9.07 -7.47 16.28
C GLN A 34 8.45 -6.23 16.92
N SER A 35 7.75 -5.45 16.09
CA SER A 35 7.10 -4.21 16.52
C SER A 35 5.81 -4.00 15.73
N LYS A 36 4.75 -3.60 16.41
CA LYS A 36 3.50 -3.24 15.73
C LYS A 36 3.56 -1.85 15.11
N TYR A 37 4.55 -1.05 15.45
CA TYR A 37 4.70 0.30 14.90
C TYR A 37 5.79 0.34 13.86
N LEU A 38 5.47 0.94 12.72
CA LEU A 38 6.35 1.06 11.56
C LEU A 38 6.72 2.52 11.30
N ASP A 39 6.84 3.30 12.37
CA ASP A 39 7.03 4.75 12.30
C ASP A 39 8.36 5.16 11.64
N LYS A 40 9.33 4.27 11.62
CA LYS A 40 10.63 4.50 10.97
C LYS A 40 10.73 3.86 9.59
N CYS A 41 9.63 3.34 9.08
CA CYS A 41 9.59 2.64 7.80
C CYS A 41 8.90 3.47 6.73
N SER A 42 9.22 3.14 5.48
CA SER A 42 8.54 3.70 4.32
C SER A 42 7.90 2.57 3.53
N LEU A 43 6.65 2.78 3.10
CA LEU A 43 5.93 1.88 2.21
C LEU A 43 6.04 2.42 0.79
N TYR A 44 6.50 1.58 -0.14
CA TYR A 44 6.50 1.91 -1.57
C TYR A 44 5.51 0.99 -2.26
N VAL A 45 4.52 1.55 -2.93
CA VAL A 45 3.44 0.80 -3.56
C VAL A 45 3.15 1.36 -4.95
N THR A 46 2.82 0.48 -5.90
CA THR A 46 2.61 0.90 -7.29
C THR A 46 1.31 1.65 -7.51
N LEU A 47 0.29 1.34 -6.71
CA LEU A 47 -1.03 1.96 -6.83
C LEU A 47 -1.40 2.62 -5.50
N GLU A 48 -2.07 3.76 -5.58
CA GLU A 48 -2.60 4.44 -4.39
C GLU A 48 -3.37 3.45 -3.51
N PRO A 49 -3.06 3.36 -2.21
CA PRO A 49 -3.76 2.40 -1.33
C PRO A 49 -5.26 2.66 -1.27
N CYS A 50 -6.04 1.59 -1.14
CA CYS A 50 -7.47 1.70 -0.92
C CYS A 50 -7.75 2.14 0.53
N LEU A 51 -9.02 2.42 0.81
CA LEU A 51 -9.42 2.88 2.14
C LEU A 51 -9.06 1.89 3.26
N MET A 52 -9.21 0.59 3.00
CA MET A 52 -8.86 -0.45 3.98
C MET A 52 -7.38 -0.41 4.34
N CYS A 53 -6.52 -0.36 3.32
CA CYS A 53 -5.07 -0.36 3.54
C CYS A 53 -4.60 0.96 4.15
N ALA A 54 -5.20 2.07 3.75
CA ALA A 54 -4.91 3.37 4.35
C ALA A 54 -5.30 3.37 5.83
N GLY A 55 -6.45 2.81 6.17
CA GLY A 55 -6.87 2.66 7.56
C GLY A 55 -5.92 1.77 8.35
N ALA A 56 -5.47 0.67 7.77
CA ALA A 56 -4.49 -0.19 8.40
C ALA A 56 -3.17 0.55 8.65
N SER A 57 -2.74 1.38 7.70
CA SER A 57 -1.51 2.17 7.84
C SER A 57 -1.57 3.12 9.02
N TYR A 58 -2.76 3.66 9.32
CA TYR A 58 -2.98 4.51 10.49
C TYR A 58 -2.54 3.79 11.77
N TRP A 59 -2.97 2.55 11.93
CA TRP A 59 -2.67 1.77 13.14
C TRP A 59 -1.21 1.37 13.22
N THR A 60 -0.53 1.17 12.09
CA THR A 60 0.90 0.87 12.08
C THR A 60 1.75 2.11 12.34
N ARG A 61 1.17 3.30 12.19
CA ARG A 61 1.88 4.58 12.27
C ARG A 61 3.04 4.64 11.28
N ILE A 62 2.84 4.07 10.08
CA ILE A 62 3.89 4.07 9.04
C ILE A 62 4.44 5.49 8.85
N GLY A 63 5.76 5.63 8.73
CA GLY A 63 6.38 6.93 8.61
C GLY A 63 6.12 7.63 7.30
N LYS A 64 6.11 6.86 6.20
CA LYS A 64 5.96 7.43 4.87
C LYS A 64 5.28 6.43 3.94
N ILE A 65 4.40 6.93 3.08
CA ILE A 65 3.81 6.16 1.98
C ILE A 65 4.17 6.85 0.68
N VAL A 66 4.80 6.11 -0.23
CA VAL A 66 5.13 6.58 -1.58
C VAL A 66 4.37 5.71 -2.56
N PHE A 67 3.46 6.30 -3.35
CA PHE A 67 2.68 5.52 -4.30
C PHE A 67 2.94 5.98 -5.73
N GLY A 68 2.79 5.05 -6.68
CA GLY A 68 3.07 5.29 -8.08
C GLY A 68 1.92 5.96 -8.81
N ALA A 69 0.81 5.25 -8.96
CA ALA A 69 -0.35 5.73 -9.73
C ALA A 69 -1.53 6.05 -8.83
N ASN A 70 -2.29 7.08 -9.18
CA ASN A 70 -3.58 7.35 -8.54
C ASN A 70 -4.58 6.24 -8.89
N ASP A 71 -5.46 5.94 -7.96
CA ASP A 71 -6.60 5.07 -8.20
C ASP A 71 -7.87 5.91 -8.12
N PRO A 72 -8.42 6.36 -9.26
CA PRO A 72 -9.57 7.26 -9.24
C PRO A 72 -10.86 6.61 -8.74
N LYS A 73 -10.91 5.28 -8.72
CA LYS A 73 -12.11 4.55 -8.27
C LYS A 73 -12.04 4.15 -6.81
N LYS A 74 -10.91 3.62 -6.36
CA LYS A 74 -10.79 2.98 -5.05
C LYS A 74 -9.70 3.57 -4.15
N GLY A 75 -8.98 4.57 -4.63
CA GLY A 75 -7.95 5.22 -3.83
C GLY A 75 -8.54 5.89 -2.60
N PHE A 76 -7.81 5.85 -1.49
CA PHE A 76 -8.33 6.36 -0.22
C PHE A 76 -8.64 7.86 -0.26
N ARG A 77 -7.91 8.62 -1.07
CA ARG A 77 -8.11 10.07 -1.15
C ARG A 77 -9.44 10.46 -1.77
N ASN A 78 -10.06 9.54 -2.52
CA ASN A 78 -11.40 9.75 -3.07
C ASN A 78 -12.49 9.45 -2.03
N LYS A 79 -12.14 8.79 -0.94
CA LYS A 79 -13.10 8.39 0.10
C LYS A 79 -13.00 9.27 1.34
N SER A 80 -11.78 9.67 1.71
CA SER A 80 -11.56 10.51 2.88
C SER A 80 -10.18 11.14 2.80
N THR A 81 -10.04 12.35 3.34
CA THR A 81 -8.76 13.05 3.42
C THR A 81 -8.04 12.85 4.74
N ASN A 82 -8.70 12.26 5.75
CA ASN A 82 -8.17 12.17 7.11
C ASN A 82 -8.02 10.74 7.60
N VAL A 83 -7.61 9.82 6.70
CA VAL A 83 -7.47 8.40 7.05
C VAL A 83 -6.10 8.09 7.62
N LEU A 84 -5.06 8.79 7.16
CA LEU A 84 -3.69 8.49 7.55
C LEU A 84 -3.36 9.08 8.91
N HIS A 85 -2.40 8.45 9.59
CA HIS A 85 -1.88 8.98 10.84
C HIS A 85 -1.29 10.38 10.60
N PRO A 86 -1.48 11.33 11.53
CA PRO A 86 -0.99 12.72 11.33
C PRO A 86 0.50 12.83 11.06
N LYS A 87 1.30 11.87 11.51
CA LYS A 87 2.74 11.88 11.29
C LYS A 87 3.18 11.13 10.03
N THR A 88 2.26 10.50 9.32
CA THR A 88 2.59 9.81 8.07
C THR A 88 2.74 10.82 6.95
N THR A 89 3.89 10.80 6.27
CA THR A 89 4.10 11.58 5.07
C THR A 89 3.61 10.80 3.87
N ILE A 90 2.81 11.43 3.01
CA ILE A 90 2.30 10.81 1.79
C ILE A 90 2.92 11.50 0.58
N ILE A 91 3.50 10.72 -0.33
CA ILE A 91 4.14 11.22 -1.55
C ILE A 91 3.61 10.44 -2.73
N GLY A 92 3.14 11.14 -3.74
CA GLY A 92 2.66 10.55 -4.99
C GLY A 92 1.70 11.48 -5.69
N PRO A 93 1.39 11.19 -6.96
CA PRO A 93 1.90 10.05 -7.74
C PRO A 93 3.35 10.23 -8.18
N ILE A 94 4.08 9.12 -8.24
CA ILE A 94 5.46 9.08 -8.73
C ILE A 94 5.55 7.98 -9.79
N MET A 95 6.08 8.33 -10.97
CA MET A 95 6.13 7.41 -12.11
C MET A 95 4.74 6.88 -12.46
N GLU A 96 3.76 7.77 -12.48
CA GLU A 96 2.35 7.37 -12.62
C GLU A 96 2.09 6.61 -13.90
N MET A 97 2.64 7.04 -15.03
CA MET A 97 2.40 6.39 -16.30
C MET A 97 2.98 4.99 -16.32
N GLU A 98 4.20 4.82 -15.82
CA GLU A 98 4.86 3.51 -15.77
C GLU A 98 4.11 2.55 -14.85
N CYS A 99 3.74 3.00 -13.67
CA CYS A 99 3.00 2.16 -12.72
C CYS A 99 1.62 1.82 -13.25
N SER A 100 0.92 2.79 -13.83
CA SER A 100 -0.40 2.57 -14.42
C SER A 100 -0.32 1.57 -15.59
N SER A 101 0.70 1.69 -16.45
CA SER A 101 0.91 0.78 -17.58
C SER A 101 1.13 -0.66 -17.11
N ILE A 102 1.96 -0.86 -16.10
CA ILE A 102 2.23 -2.19 -15.56
C ILE A 102 0.94 -2.83 -15.03
N ILE A 103 0.16 -2.07 -14.29
CA ILE A 103 -1.10 -2.56 -13.71
C ILE A 103 -2.10 -2.91 -14.81
N LYS A 104 -2.27 -2.04 -15.80
CA LYS A 104 -3.19 -2.28 -16.91
C LYS A 104 -2.77 -3.47 -17.75
N SER A 105 -1.48 -3.60 -18.01
CA SER A 105 -0.93 -4.74 -18.77
C SER A 105 -1.18 -6.05 -18.04
N PHE A 106 -0.95 -6.07 -16.71
CA PHE A 106 -1.19 -7.26 -15.90
C PHE A 106 -2.65 -7.71 -15.99
N PHE A 107 -3.60 -6.80 -15.79
CA PHE A 107 -5.01 -7.15 -15.83
C PHE A 107 -5.49 -7.49 -17.24
N SER A 108 -4.93 -6.87 -18.26
CA SER A 108 -5.22 -7.22 -19.65
C SER A 108 -4.84 -8.67 -19.95
N ASP A 109 -3.69 -9.12 -19.45
CA ASP A 109 -3.19 -10.48 -19.69
C ASP A 109 -4.01 -11.55 -18.92
N LYS A 110 -4.81 -11.14 -17.94
CA LYS A 110 -5.63 -12.05 -17.14
C LYS A 110 -7.02 -12.30 -17.73
N ARG A 111 -7.36 -11.65 -18.82
CA ARG A 111 -8.67 -11.81 -19.46
C ARG A 111 -8.72 -13.01 -20.40
#